data_19c7e0bee591016a55a6c906e2e9062f
#
_entry.id   19c7e0bee591016a55a6c906e2e9062f
#
_cell.length_a   1.000
_cell.length_b   1.000
_cell.length_c   1.000
_cell.angle_alpha   90.00
_cell.angle_beta   90.00
_cell.angle_gamma   90.00
#
_symmetry.space_group_name_H-M   'P 1'
#
loop_
_entity.id
_entity.type
_entity.pdbx_description
1 polymer ?
#
loop_
_entity_poly.entity_id
_entity_poly.type
_entity_poly.pdbx_seq_one_letter_code
_entity_poly.pdbx_strand_id
1 'polypeptide(L)'
;DNPIVKGCIKAAPGHKIVAMDLTTAEVYVAAVLADDKNLMKVFQDGGNFHSNIAKLVFNLPCEAEDVAEHYPTDRQAAKAVTFGIMYGAGANKISQQVSTDSGTFFSKTQAQEVIDDYFKQFHKLKKWIDLSSKFIMDNGFIYGATGRKRRLPNVKSDNQGIQSHEVRSGMNFLVQSVA
;
A
#
# COMPACT_ATOMS: atom_id res chain seq x y z
N ASP A 1 -0.89 10.53 -15.33
CA ASP A 1 -0.52 9.98 -16.66
C ASP A 1 -0.95 10.93 -17.76
N ASN A 2 0.00 11.38 -18.60
CA ASN A 2 -0.33 12.23 -19.74
C ASN A 2 -0.68 11.32 -20.94
N PRO A 3 -1.94 11.32 -21.42
CA PRO A 3 -2.39 10.45 -22.51
C PRO A 3 -1.68 10.75 -23.85
N ILE A 4 -1.17 11.97 -24.03
CA ILE A 4 -0.43 12.38 -25.23
C ILE A 4 0.91 11.62 -25.29
N VAL A 5 1.64 11.51 -24.18
CA VAL A 5 2.93 10.80 -24.13
C VAL A 5 2.75 9.31 -24.41
N LYS A 6 1.76 8.68 -23.78
CA LYS A 6 1.43 7.27 -24.05
C LYS A 6 0.99 7.04 -25.50
N GLY A 7 0.26 7.98 -26.11
CA GLY A 7 -0.16 7.94 -27.49
C GLY A 7 0.97 7.99 -28.52
N CYS A 8 2.18 8.40 -28.14
CA CYS A 8 3.38 8.36 -28.99
C CYS A 8 3.94 6.94 -29.16
N ILE A 9 3.62 6.02 -28.25
CA ILE A 9 4.05 4.63 -28.32
C ILE A 9 3.05 3.85 -29.17
N LYS A 10 3.48 3.43 -30.38
CA LYS A 10 2.63 2.72 -31.33
C LYS A 10 3.27 1.39 -31.74
N ALA A 11 2.44 0.37 -31.93
CA ALA A 11 2.90 -0.88 -32.48
C ALA A 11 3.32 -0.68 -33.96
N ALA A 12 4.29 -1.45 -34.43
CA ALA A 12 4.63 -1.53 -35.84
C ALA A 12 3.42 -2.05 -36.66
N PRO A 13 3.36 -1.77 -38.00
CA PRO A 13 2.31 -2.31 -38.83
C PRO A 13 2.18 -3.83 -38.68
N GLY A 14 0.97 -4.33 -38.52
CA GLY A 14 0.69 -5.75 -38.30
C GLY A 14 0.95 -6.28 -36.86
N HIS A 15 1.43 -5.44 -35.94
CA HIS A 15 1.70 -5.80 -34.55
C HIS A 15 0.72 -5.12 -33.61
N LYS A 16 0.62 -5.65 -32.37
CA LYS A 16 -0.16 -5.09 -31.28
C LYS A 16 0.74 -4.97 -30.04
N ILE A 17 0.54 -3.91 -29.25
CA ILE A 17 1.13 -3.80 -27.93
C ILE A 17 0.20 -4.52 -26.95
N VAL A 18 0.75 -5.46 -26.19
CA VAL A 18 0.05 -6.12 -25.08
C VAL A 18 0.61 -5.55 -23.77
N ALA A 19 -0.24 -4.95 -22.96
CA ALA A 19 0.09 -4.50 -21.61
C ALA A 19 -0.54 -5.46 -20.61
N MET A 20 0.27 -5.96 -19.67
CA MET A 20 -0.18 -6.78 -18.54
C MET A 20 0.30 -6.13 -17.26
N ASP A 21 -0.58 -6.04 -16.28
CA ASP A 21 -0.27 -5.50 -14.95
C ASP A 21 -0.81 -6.44 -13.88
N LEU A 22 -0.02 -6.62 -12.82
CA LEU A 22 -0.40 -7.44 -11.67
C LEU A 22 -1.19 -6.58 -10.69
N THR A 23 -2.44 -6.93 -10.45
CA THR A 23 -3.28 -6.19 -9.50
C THR A 23 -2.72 -6.28 -8.10
N THR A 24 -2.37 -5.13 -7.52
CA THR A 24 -1.90 -5.01 -6.13
C THR A 24 -0.70 -5.90 -5.77
N ALA A 25 0.23 -6.12 -6.71
CA ALA A 25 1.39 -6.99 -6.53
C ALA A 25 2.20 -6.64 -5.28
N GLU A 26 2.41 -5.34 -5.02
CA GLU A 26 3.17 -4.88 -3.86
C GLU A 26 2.51 -5.30 -2.54
N VAL A 27 1.20 -5.23 -2.44
CA VAL A 27 0.46 -5.61 -1.23
C VAL A 27 0.51 -7.13 -1.02
N TYR A 28 0.43 -7.90 -2.10
CA TYR A 28 0.59 -9.35 -2.04
C TYR A 28 1.99 -9.76 -1.56
N VAL A 29 3.04 -9.15 -2.12
CA VAL A 29 4.42 -9.39 -1.69
C VAL A 29 4.60 -9.04 -0.21
N ALA A 30 4.05 -7.91 0.24
CA ALA A 30 4.10 -7.54 1.66
C ALA A 30 3.36 -8.53 2.56
N ALA A 31 2.20 -9.04 2.13
CA ALA A 31 1.47 -10.07 2.86
C ALA A 31 2.28 -11.35 3.04
N VAL A 32 3.00 -11.77 1.99
CA VAL A 32 3.89 -12.94 2.01
C VAL A 32 5.10 -12.70 2.91
N LEU A 33 5.79 -11.56 2.76
CA LEU A 33 6.97 -11.22 3.57
C LEU A 33 6.64 -11.08 5.06
N ALA A 34 5.44 -10.58 5.38
CA ALA A 34 4.94 -10.47 6.75
C ALA A 34 4.39 -11.78 7.31
N ASP A 35 4.21 -12.82 6.48
CA ASP A 35 3.45 -14.04 6.81
C ASP A 35 2.06 -13.73 7.39
N ASP A 36 1.38 -12.70 6.84
CA ASP A 36 0.06 -12.30 7.30
C ASP A 36 -1.03 -13.11 6.59
N LYS A 37 -1.48 -14.17 7.24
CA LYS A 37 -2.48 -15.11 6.69
C LYS A 37 -3.83 -14.44 6.40
N ASN A 38 -4.21 -13.44 7.21
CA ASN A 38 -5.47 -12.72 7.01
C ASN A 38 -5.41 -11.90 5.72
N LEU A 39 -4.29 -11.20 5.51
CA LEU A 39 -4.11 -10.41 4.28
C LEU A 39 -3.95 -11.32 3.04
N MET A 40 -3.23 -12.44 3.17
CA MET A 40 -3.13 -13.42 2.07
C MET A 40 -4.50 -14.01 1.71
N LYS A 41 -5.36 -14.27 2.70
CA LYS A 41 -6.70 -14.79 2.47
C LYS A 41 -7.55 -13.84 1.61
N VAL A 42 -7.45 -12.52 1.81
CA VAL A 42 -8.18 -11.53 0.99
C VAL A 42 -7.88 -11.69 -0.50
N PHE A 43 -6.65 -12.10 -0.87
CA PHE A 43 -6.30 -12.41 -2.25
C PHE A 43 -6.85 -13.74 -2.74
N GLN A 44 -6.95 -14.73 -1.86
CA GLN A 44 -7.45 -16.07 -2.19
C GLN A 44 -8.97 -16.10 -2.36
N ASP A 45 -9.69 -15.26 -1.62
CA ASP A 45 -11.15 -15.18 -1.67
C ASP A 45 -11.65 -14.60 -3.02
N GLY A 46 -10.76 -14.02 -3.83
CA GLY A 46 -11.07 -13.47 -5.16
C GLY A 46 -11.88 -12.17 -5.10
N GLY A 47 -12.46 -11.79 -6.24
CA GLY A 47 -13.26 -10.55 -6.34
C GLY A 47 -12.43 -9.26 -6.30
N ASN A 48 -13.05 -8.16 -5.92
CA ASN A 48 -12.38 -6.86 -5.84
C ASN A 48 -11.63 -6.72 -4.51
N PHE A 49 -10.30 -6.73 -4.58
CA PHE A 49 -9.43 -6.65 -3.41
C PHE A 49 -9.77 -5.50 -2.46
N HIS A 50 -9.99 -4.27 -2.99
CA HIS A 50 -10.27 -3.12 -2.15
C HIS A 50 -11.67 -3.15 -1.51
N SER A 51 -12.63 -3.78 -2.17
CA SER A 51 -13.95 -4.03 -1.59
C SER A 51 -13.89 -5.05 -0.46
N ASN A 52 -13.10 -6.11 -0.63
CA ASN A 52 -12.87 -7.11 0.42
C ASN A 52 -12.18 -6.48 1.65
N ILE A 53 -11.16 -5.64 1.43
CA ILE A 53 -10.51 -4.90 2.52
C ILE A 53 -11.50 -3.96 3.22
N ALA A 54 -12.31 -3.20 2.46
CA ALA A 54 -13.30 -2.29 3.04
C ALA A 54 -14.32 -3.05 3.89
N LYS A 55 -14.89 -4.14 3.35
CA LYS A 55 -15.83 -5.01 4.08
C LYS A 55 -15.22 -5.47 5.41
N LEU A 56 -13.97 -5.91 5.40
CA LEU A 56 -13.28 -6.46 6.56
C LEU A 56 -12.92 -5.38 7.60
N VAL A 57 -12.38 -4.24 7.15
CA VAL A 57 -11.90 -3.18 8.03
C VAL A 57 -13.05 -2.40 8.67
N PHE A 58 -14.10 -2.09 7.88
CA PHE A 58 -15.27 -1.34 8.37
C PHE A 58 -16.42 -2.24 8.83
N ASN A 59 -16.25 -3.58 8.78
CA ASN A 59 -17.28 -4.55 9.14
C ASN A 59 -18.62 -4.26 8.44
N LEU A 60 -18.57 -4.05 7.10
CA LEU A 60 -19.73 -3.67 6.33
C LEU A 60 -20.73 -4.82 6.21
N PRO A 61 -22.06 -4.54 6.33
CA PRO A 61 -23.11 -5.55 6.35
C PRO A 61 -23.57 -5.97 4.92
N CYS A 62 -22.67 -5.93 3.93
CA CYS A 62 -22.98 -6.26 2.54
C CYS A 62 -21.93 -7.20 1.94
N GLU A 63 -22.19 -7.77 0.77
CA GLU A 63 -21.18 -8.51 0.04
C GLU A 63 -20.14 -7.59 -0.63
N ALA A 64 -18.96 -8.13 -0.94
CA ALA A 64 -17.85 -7.34 -1.44
C ALA A 64 -18.14 -6.69 -2.81
N GLU A 65 -18.98 -7.31 -3.61
CA GLU A 65 -19.45 -6.82 -4.91
C GLU A 65 -20.26 -5.52 -4.77
N ASP A 66 -21.03 -5.41 -3.69
CA ASP A 66 -21.95 -4.29 -3.44
C ASP A 66 -21.24 -3.08 -2.79
N VAL A 67 -20.04 -3.28 -2.24
CA VAL A 67 -19.29 -2.23 -1.53
C VAL A 67 -19.00 -1.02 -2.44
N ALA A 68 -18.73 -1.26 -3.72
CA ALA A 68 -18.42 -0.17 -4.65
C ALA A 68 -19.60 0.75 -4.89
N GLU A 69 -20.81 0.23 -4.83
CA GLU A 69 -22.06 0.98 -5.04
C GLU A 69 -22.56 1.63 -3.74
N HIS A 70 -22.62 0.87 -2.65
CA HIS A 70 -23.24 1.33 -1.40
C HIS A 70 -22.28 2.05 -0.44
N TYR A 71 -20.98 1.75 -0.52
CA TYR A 71 -19.94 2.26 0.39
C TYR A 71 -18.70 2.79 -0.36
N PRO A 72 -18.86 3.69 -1.35
CA PRO A 72 -17.74 4.14 -2.20
C PRO A 72 -16.66 4.88 -1.41
N THR A 73 -17.04 5.66 -0.38
CA THR A 73 -16.08 6.38 0.48
C THR A 73 -15.25 5.42 1.32
N ASP A 74 -15.87 4.40 1.92
CA ASP A 74 -15.16 3.40 2.73
C ASP A 74 -14.22 2.56 1.87
N ARG A 75 -14.65 2.19 0.68
CA ARG A 75 -13.80 1.51 -0.31
C ARG A 75 -12.61 2.38 -0.73
N GLN A 76 -12.81 3.67 -0.92
CA GLN A 76 -11.72 4.60 -1.25
C GLN A 76 -10.77 4.79 -0.06
N ALA A 77 -11.29 4.86 1.17
CA ALA A 77 -10.50 4.90 2.39
C ALA A 77 -9.67 3.62 2.54
N ALA A 78 -10.25 2.45 2.36
CA ALA A 78 -9.54 1.17 2.38
C ALA A 78 -8.41 1.11 1.35
N LYS A 79 -8.66 1.59 0.13
CA LYS A 79 -7.65 1.70 -0.93
C LYS A 79 -6.52 2.65 -0.54
N ALA A 80 -6.85 3.85 -0.07
CA ALA A 80 -5.86 4.86 0.33
C ALA A 80 -5.00 4.39 1.51
N VAL A 81 -5.61 3.71 2.51
CA VAL A 81 -4.89 3.13 3.65
C VAL A 81 -3.98 2.01 3.19
N THR A 82 -4.46 1.06 2.40
CA THR A 82 -3.66 -0.07 1.92
C THR A 82 -2.39 0.38 1.20
N PHE A 83 -2.52 1.28 0.22
CA PHE A 83 -1.36 1.82 -0.48
C PHE A 83 -0.54 2.78 0.38
N GLY A 84 -1.22 3.63 1.15
CA GLY A 84 -0.57 4.59 2.03
C GLY A 84 0.38 3.95 3.03
N ILE A 85 -0.03 2.87 3.67
CA ILE A 85 0.77 2.11 4.63
C ILE A 85 2.04 1.57 3.97
N MET A 86 1.94 1.01 2.78
CA MET A 86 3.08 0.46 2.05
C MET A 86 4.15 1.52 1.73
N TYR A 87 3.70 2.76 1.51
CA TYR A 87 4.57 3.91 1.22
C TYR A 87 4.81 4.83 2.42
N GLY A 88 4.45 4.39 3.64
CA GLY A 88 4.67 5.12 4.89
C GLY A 88 3.87 6.42 5.01
N ALA A 89 2.69 6.48 4.42
CA ALA A 89 1.77 7.60 4.60
C ALA A 89 1.14 7.53 6.00
N GLY A 90 1.15 8.65 6.72
CA GLY A 90 0.40 8.80 7.97
C GLY A 90 -1.03 9.31 7.72
N ALA A 91 -1.82 9.39 8.80
CA ALA A 91 -3.23 9.77 8.78
C ALA A 91 -3.52 11.07 8.04
N ASN A 92 -2.65 12.09 8.15
CA ASN A 92 -2.83 13.36 7.46
C ASN A 92 -2.81 13.22 5.93
N LYS A 93 -1.85 12.44 5.39
CA LYS A 93 -1.76 12.21 3.94
C LYS A 93 -2.92 11.35 3.43
N ILE A 94 -3.31 10.34 4.20
CA ILE A 94 -4.45 9.46 3.87
C ILE A 94 -5.74 10.26 3.87
N SER A 95 -5.97 11.12 4.89
CA SER A 95 -7.17 11.97 4.96
C SER A 95 -7.30 12.90 3.74
N GLN A 96 -6.19 13.53 3.33
CA GLN A 96 -6.14 14.37 2.14
C GLN A 96 -6.44 13.58 0.86
N GLN A 97 -5.84 12.40 0.72
CA GLN A 97 -6.04 11.54 -0.44
C GLN A 97 -7.49 11.09 -0.57
N VAL A 98 -8.08 10.59 0.53
CA VAL A 98 -9.49 10.17 0.55
C VAL A 98 -10.42 11.31 0.25
N SER A 99 -10.20 12.50 0.87
CA SER A 99 -11.02 13.69 0.61
C SER A 99 -10.96 14.12 -0.86
N THR A 100 -9.78 14.06 -1.47
CA THR A 100 -9.59 14.42 -2.88
C THR A 100 -10.26 13.41 -3.81
N ASP A 101 -10.09 12.13 -3.54
CA ASP A 101 -10.57 11.06 -4.43
C ASP A 101 -12.10 10.84 -4.32
N SER A 102 -12.67 11.02 -3.12
CA SER A 102 -14.11 10.82 -2.87
C SER A 102 -14.94 12.10 -3.07
N GLY A 103 -14.31 13.27 -3.10
CA GLY A 103 -14.99 14.56 -3.09
C GLY A 103 -15.69 14.88 -1.77
N THR A 104 -15.50 14.05 -0.72
CA THR A 104 -16.13 14.19 0.61
C THR A 104 -15.05 14.44 1.65
N PHE A 105 -15.29 15.38 2.58
CA PHE A 105 -14.34 15.66 3.64
C PHE A 105 -14.12 14.42 4.53
N PHE A 106 -12.87 14.03 4.64
CA PHE A 106 -12.42 12.90 5.47
C PHE A 106 -11.37 13.40 6.45
N SER A 107 -11.69 13.40 7.75
CA SER A 107 -10.83 14.00 8.78
C SER A 107 -9.58 13.15 9.05
N LYS A 108 -8.56 13.79 9.64
CA LYS A 108 -7.37 13.08 10.12
C LYS A 108 -7.70 12.03 11.19
N THR A 109 -8.68 12.30 12.05
CA THR A 109 -9.12 11.35 13.10
C THR A 109 -9.73 10.10 12.46
N GLN A 110 -10.64 10.27 11.52
CA GLN A 110 -11.20 9.14 10.76
C GLN A 110 -10.11 8.35 10.03
N ALA A 111 -9.14 9.03 9.41
CA ALA A 111 -8.01 8.34 8.76
C ALA A 111 -7.18 7.53 9.77
N GLN A 112 -6.98 8.03 10.99
CA GLN A 112 -6.26 7.30 12.04
C GLN A 112 -7.06 6.08 12.51
N GLU A 113 -8.36 6.21 12.73
CA GLU A 113 -9.24 5.10 13.09
C GLU A 113 -9.18 3.97 12.04
N VAL A 114 -9.26 4.32 10.76
CA VAL A 114 -9.15 3.34 9.67
C VAL A 114 -7.78 2.65 9.64
N ILE A 115 -6.68 3.39 9.88
CA ILE A 115 -5.33 2.80 9.99
C ILE A 115 -5.29 1.81 11.16
N ASP A 116 -5.84 2.18 12.31
CA ASP A 116 -5.83 1.34 13.49
C ASP A 116 -6.66 0.08 13.30
N ASP A 117 -7.84 0.19 12.69
CA ASP A 117 -8.69 -0.95 12.36
C ASP A 117 -8.06 -1.86 11.29
N TYR A 118 -7.41 -1.27 10.29
CA TYR A 118 -6.61 -2.03 9.31
C TYR A 118 -5.53 -2.87 9.99
N PHE A 119 -4.78 -2.32 10.91
CA PHE A 119 -3.72 -3.03 11.62
C PHE A 119 -4.23 -4.00 12.70
N LYS A 120 -5.44 -3.83 13.22
CA LYS A 120 -6.11 -4.85 14.04
C LYS A 120 -6.37 -6.12 13.22
N GLN A 121 -6.79 -5.98 11.98
CA GLN A 121 -7.01 -7.10 11.07
C GLN A 121 -5.70 -7.73 10.59
N PHE A 122 -4.69 -6.90 10.30
CA PHE A 122 -3.40 -7.31 9.71
C PHE A 122 -2.23 -7.04 10.66
N HIS A 123 -2.33 -7.62 11.86
CA HIS A 123 -1.35 -7.37 12.94
C HIS A 123 0.06 -7.90 12.63
N LYS A 124 0.20 -8.95 11.81
CA LYS A 124 1.52 -9.45 11.39
C LYS A 124 2.18 -8.51 10.41
N LEU A 125 1.41 -7.91 9.50
CA LEU A 125 1.90 -6.86 8.61
C LEU A 125 2.42 -5.66 9.42
N LYS A 126 1.67 -5.22 10.44
CA LYS A 126 2.12 -4.15 11.35
C LYS A 126 3.44 -4.48 12.02
N LYS A 127 3.54 -5.68 12.60
CA LYS A 127 4.76 -6.13 13.28
C LYS A 127 5.95 -6.19 12.33
N TRP A 128 5.75 -6.68 11.10
CA TRP A 128 6.79 -6.74 10.07
C TRP A 128 7.27 -5.33 9.67
N ILE A 129 6.35 -4.38 9.50
CA ILE A 129 6.67 -2.97 9.19
C ILE A 129 7.49 -2.37 10.33
N ASP A 130 7.08 -2.54 11.59
CA ASP A 130 7.76 -1.97 12.75
C ASP A 130 9.17 -2.55 12.91
N LEU A 131 9.32 -3.87 12.81
CA LEU A 131 10.62 -4.54 12.92
C LEU A 131 11.57 -4.15 11.79
N SER A 132 11.07 -4.10 10.56
CA SER A 132 11.88 -3.70 9.40
C SER A 132 12.30 -2.24 9.48
N SER A 133 11.40 -1.35 9.87
CA SER A 133 11.70 0.07 10.08
C SER A 133 12.74 0.27 11.18
N LYS A 134 12.59 -0.44 12.30
CA LYS A 134 13.57 -0.42 13.39
C LYS A 134 14.93 -0.92 12.91
N PHE A 135 14.98 -2.04 12.19
CA PHE A 135 16.23 -2.58 11.65
C PHE A 135 16.94 -1.59 10.73
N ILE A 136 16.17 -0.91 9.86
CA ILE A 136 16.69 0.13 8.95
C ILE A 136 17.31 1.28 9.77
N MET A 137 16.63 1.77 10.78
CA MET A 137 17.09 2.87 11.62
C MET A 137 18.36 2.50 12.41
N ASP A 138 18.42 1.29 12.93
CA ASP A 138 19.55 0.82 13.74
C ASP A 138 20.81 0.59 12.87
N ASN A 139 20.65 0.05 11.65
CA ASN A 139 21.75 -0.46 10.85
C ASN A 139 22.14 0.40 9.62
N GLY A 140 21.24 1.26 9.12
CA GLY A 140 21.49 2.08 7.92
C GLY A 140 21.48 1.28 6.60
N PHE A 141 20.90 0.10 6.60
CA PHE A 141 20.68 -0.72 5.41
C PHE A 141 19.59 -1.76 5.63
N ILE A 142 19.16 -2.40 4.54
CA ILE A 142 18.22 -3.53 4.57
C ILE A 142 18.59 -4.53 3.46
N TYR A 143 18.24 -5.80 3.65
CA TYR A 143 18.33 -6.85 2.62
C TYR A 143 16.94 -7.17 2.07
N GLY A 144 16.80 -7.21 0.76
CA GLY A 144 15.63 -7.79 0.09
C GLY A 144 15.62 -9.31 0.19
N ALA A 145 14.50 -9.95 -0.10
CA ALA A 145 14.32 -11.40 -0.03
C ALA A 145 15.31 -12.19 -0.92
N THR A 146 15.81 -11.58 -1.99
CA THR A 146 16.82 -12.16 -2.90
C THR A 146 18.26 -11.95 -2.44
N GLY A 147 18.50 -11.46 -1.20
CA GLY A 147 19.83 -11.15 -0.67
C GLY A 147 20.43 -9.82 -1.16
N ARG A 148 19.73 -9.08 -1.99
CA ARG A 148 20.18 -7.77 -2.48
C ARG A 148 20.19 -6.75 -1.34
N LYS A 149 21.31 -6.04 -1.15
CA LYS A 149 21.49 -5.04 -0.09
C LYS A 149 21.18 -3.63 -0.59
N ARG A 150 20.31 -2.91 0.11
CA ARG A 150 20.11 -1.46 -0.05
C ARG A 150 20.73 -0.71 1.12
N ARG A 151 21.63 0.22 0.82
CA ARG A 151 22.22 1.15 1.80
C ARG A 151 21.37 2.40 1.91
N LEU A 152 21.25 2.93 3.13
CA LEU A 152 20.41 4.06 3.52
C LEU A 152 21.25 5.01 4.40
N PRO A 153 22.22 5.71 3.80
CA PRO A 153 23.26 6.43 4.55
C PRO A 153 22.72 7.58 5.40
N ASN A 154 21.59 8.16 5.01
CA ASN A 154 21.01 9.32 5.68
C ASN A 154 19.95 8.96 6.74
N VAL A 155 19.79 7.68 7.08
CA VAL A 155 18.78 7.24 8.07
C VAL A 155 19.02 7.79 9.48
N LYS A 156 20.26 8.21 9.77
CA LYS A 156 20.64 8.84 11.06
C LYS A 156 20.75 10.37 10.96
N SER A 157 20.18 10.99 9.93
CA SER A 157 20.14 12.44 9.79
C SER A 157 19.33 13.09 10.91
N ASP A 158 19.78 14.23 11.42
CA ASP A 158 19.03 15.05 12.37
C ASP A 158 17.76 15.66 11.75
N ASN A 159 17.68 15.71 10.42
CA ASN A 159 16.48 16.12 9.71
C ASN A 159 15.49 14.97 9.62
N GLN A 160 14.38 15.06 10.38
CA GLN A 160 13.31 14.06 10.42
C GLN A 160 12.70 13.76 9.05
N GLY A 161 12.65 14.75 8.15
CA GLY A 161 12.14 14.56 6.78
C GLY A 161 13.04 13.62 5.97
N ILE A 162 14.35 13.81 6.06
CA ILE A 162 15.37 12.96 5.41
C ILE A 162 15.35 11.56 6.02
N GLN A 163 15.36 11.45 7.35
CA GLN A 163 15.29 10.17 8.06
C GLN A 163 14.05 9.37 7.66
N SER A 164 12.87 10.00 7.70
CA SER A 164 11.61 9.36 7.31
C SER A 164 11.60 8.94 5.83
N HIS A 165 12.22 9.73 4.95
CA HIS A 165 12.36 9.38 3.53
C HIS A 165 13.23 8.12 3.35
N GLU A 166 14.36 8.03 4.05
CA GLU A 166 15.25 6.87 4.00
C GLU A 166 14.54 5.59 4.49
N VAL A 167 13.84 5.67 5.62
CA VAL A 167 13.07 4.53 6.15
C VAL A 167 12.02 4.06 5.14
N ARG A 168 11.23 4.99 4.57
CA ARG A 168 10.25 4.67 3.53
C ARG A 168 10.90 4.05 2.29
N SER A 169 12.05 4.58 1.87
CA SER A 169 12.82 4.06 0.74
C SER A 169 13.30 2.63 0.98
N GLY A 170 13.72 2.31 2.21
CA GLY A 170 14.10 0.96 2.62
C GLY A 170 12.92 0.00 2.66
N MET A 171 11.78 0.42 3.22
CA MET A 171 10.55 -0.36 3.24
C MET A 171 10.03 -0.67 1.83
N ASN A 172 9.99 0.36 0.97
CA ASN A 172 9.59 0.18 -0.42
C ASN A 172 10.51 -0.79 -1.18
N PHE A 173 11.82 -0.74 -0.91
CA PHE A 173 12.77 -1.66 -1.52
C PHE A 173 12.50 -3.13 -1.16
N LEU A 174 12.06 -3.44 0.06
CA LEU A 174 11.72 -4.81 0.46
C LEU A 174 10.65 -5.41 -0.47
N VAL A 175 9.67 -4.61 -0.83
CA VAL A 175 8.56 -5.03 -1.68
C VAL A 175 8.94 -4.98 -3.16
N GLN A 176 9.43 -3.84 -3.64
CA GLN A 176 9.74 -3.62 -5.07
C GLN A 176 10.89 -4.48 -5.60
N SER A 177 11.76 -5.01 -4.72
CA SER A 177 12.84 -5.91 -5.15
C SER A 177 12.36 -7.32 -5.48
N VAL A 178 11.09 -7.63 -5.21
CA VAL A 178 10.44 -8.95 -5.42
C VAL A 178 9.26 -8.86 -6.37
N ALA A 179 8.52 -7.74 -6.36
CA ALA A 179 7.35 -7.49 -7.21
C ALA A 179 7.68 -7.42 -8.71
#